data_4b479085df7023791f75f7b577f941fa
#
_entry.id   4b479085df7023791f75f7b577f941fa
#
_cell.length_a   1.000
_cell.length_b   1.000
_cell.length_c   1.000
_cell.angle_alpha   90.00
_cell.angle_beta   90.00
_cell.angle_gamma   90.00
#
_symmetry.space_group_name_H-M   'P 1'
#
loop_
_entity.id
_entity.type
_entity.pdbx_description
1 polymer ?
#
loop_
_entity_poly.entity_id
_entity_poly.type
_entity_poly.pdbx_seq_one_letter_code
_entity_poly.pdbx_strand_id
1 'polypeptide(L)'
;RYLAIMVVMVLMISVVSGFLSVVYSSKDLLYKNQDECNVENGQFAVTQTLNKDTKDKIEDLNLSLYENFYSEQDVNDDTMVRVYKTRKDVNIQSIYEGRLPNKENEIALDRLFAEKNNYKIGDTIKLNKKNIKIVGTAEFIVTKL
;
A
#
# COMPACT_ATOMS: atom_id res chain seq x y z
N ARG A 1 -52.81 9.72 -8.40
CA ARG A 1 -52.29 8.39 -8.81
C ARG A 1 -51.06 8.50 -9.70
N TYR A 2 -51.10 9.25 -10.81
CA TYR A 2 -49.96 9.38 -11.75
C TYR A 2 -48.74 10.03 -11.11
N LEU A 3 -48.89 11.02 -10.24
CA LEU A 3 -47.79 11.67 -9.53
C LEU A 3 -46.98 10.67 -8.67
N ALA A 4 -47.67 9.78 -7.95
CA ALA A 4 -47.02 8.77 -7.14
C ALA A 4 -46.18 7.78 -7.98
N ILE A 5 -46.71 7.37 -9.15
CA ILE A 5 -45.99 6.51 -10.07
C ILE A 5 -44.75 7.23 -10.64
N MET A 6 -44.86 8.49 -11.01
CA MET A 6 -43.70 9.30 -11.46
C MET A 6 -42.62 9.39 -10.38
N VAL A 7 -42.97 9.67 -9.15
CA VAL A 7 -42.05 9.77 -8.04
C VAL A 7 -41.31 8.44 -7.83
N VAL A 8 -42.03 7.31 -7.84
CA VAL A 8 -41.42 5.98 -7.70
C VAL A 8 -40.48 5.66 -8.85
N MET A 9 -40.85 5.99 -10.10
CA MET A 9 -39.96 5.79 -11.27
C MET A 9 -38.68 6.62 -11.16
N VAL A 10 -38.80 7.91 -10.78
CA VAL A 10 -37.62 8.77 -10.58
C VAL A 10 -36.70 8.22 -9.51
N LEU A 11 -37.24 7.76 -8.38
CA LEU A 11 -36.46 7.15 -7.31
C LEU A 11 -35.73 5.89 -7.78
N MET A 12 -36.41 5.00 -8.49
CA MET A 12 -35.79 3.78 -9.03
C MET A 12 -34.66 4.09 -9.99
N ILE A 13 -34.87 5.01 -10.94
CA ILE A 13 -33.82 5.41 -11.90
C ILE A 13 -32.63 6.03 -11.16
N SER A 14 -32.89 6.89 -10.15
CA SER A 14 -31.83 7.53 -9.36
C SER A 14 -30.97 6.52 -8.59
N VAL A 15 -31.61 5.51 -7.98
CA VAL A 15 -30.88 4.44 -7.25
C VAL A 15 -30.02 3.62 -8.19
N VAL A 16 -30.59 3.19 -9.34
CA VAL A 16 -29.83 2.39 -10.33
C VAL A 16 -28.68 3.19 -10.92
N SER A 17 -28.90 4.44 -11.30
CA SER A 17 -27.87 5.32 -11.86
C SER A 17 -26.77 5.60 -10.83
N GLY A 18 -27.13 5.85 -9.57
CA GLY A 18 -26.18 6.07 -8.49
C GLY A 18 -25.30 4.83 -8.25
N PHE A 19 -25.91 3.65 -8.21
CA PHE A 19 -25.17 2.40 -8.05
C PHE A 19 -24.20 2.15 -9.20
N LEU A 20 -24.62 2.31 -10.44
CA LEU A 20 -23.75 2.16 -11.62
C LEU A 20 -22.59 3.16 -11.59
N SER A 21 -22.85 4.42 -11.25
CA SER A 21 -21.80 5.44 -11.10
C SER A 21 -20.72 5.03 -10.09
N VAL A 22 -21.12 4.52 -8.92
CA VAL A 22 -20.17 4.06 -7.90
C VAL A 22 -19.33 2.91 -8.42
N VAL A 23 -19.94 1.92 -9.10
CA VAL A 23 -19.21 0.76 -9.64
C VAL A 23 -18.17 1.20 -10.68
N TYR A 24 -18.54 2.07 -11.61
CA TYR A 24 -17.62 2.56 -12.64
C TYR A 24 -16.49 3.41 -12.04
N SER A 25 -16.80 4.33 -11.13
CA SER A 25 -15.80 5.17 -10.48
C SER A 25 -14.82 4.34 -9.64
N SER A 26 -15.32 3.32 -8.93
CA SER A 26 -14.45 2.42 -8.14
C SER A 26 -13.51 1.63 -9.04
N LYS A 27 -14.00 1.16 -10.19
CA LYS A 27 -13.19 0.42 -11.16
C LYS A 27 -12.07 1.30 -11.72
N ASP A 28 -12.39 2.52 -12.14
CA ASP A 28 -11.40 3.46 -12.68
C ASP A 28 -10.32 3.81 -11.63
N LEU A 29 -10.71 4.00 -10.38
CA LEU A 29 -9.78 4.25 -9.28
C LEU A 29 -8.84 3.06 -9.05
N LEU A 30 -9.36 1.82 -9.11
CA LEU A 30 -8.53 0.62 -8.94
C LEU A 30 -7.50 0.48 -10.08
N TYR A 31 -7.91 0.65 -11.32
CA TYR A 31 -6.98 0.58 -12.45
C TYR A 31 -5.93 1.69 -12.40
N LYS A 32 -6.35 2.92 -12.10
CA LYS A 32 -5.44 4.05 -11.96
C LYS A 32 -4.41 3.79 -10.85
N ASN A 33 -4.84 3.26 -9.70
CA ASN A 33 -3.93 2.92 -8.62
C ASN A 33 -2.97 1.78 -8.99
N GLN A 34 -3.45 0.77 -9.74
CA GLN A 34 -2.59 -0.30 -10.25
C GLN A 34 -1.50 0.22 -11.18
N ASP A 35 -1.84 1.13 -12.09
CA ASP A 35 -0.89 1.72 -13.03
C ASP A 35 0.10 2.65 -12.32
N GLU A 36 -0.38 3.52 -11.43
CA GLU A 36 0.47 4.48 -10.69
C GLU A 36 1.44 3.78 -9.72
N CYS A 37 1.00 2.69 -9.08
CA CYS A 37 1.82 1.93 -8.16
C CYS A 37 2.64 0.83 -8.84
N ASN A 38 2.45 0.60 -10.14
CA ASN A 38 3.07 -0.49 -10.89
C ASN A 38 2.95 -1.83 -10.14
N VAL A 39 1.69 -2.24 -9.88
CA VAL A 39 1.40 -3.40 -9.05
C VAL A 39 1.91 -4.68 -9.70
N GLU A 40 2.56 -5.53 -8.93
CA GLU A 40 3.07 -6.83 -9.38
C GLU A 40 1.97 -7.74 -9.93
N ASN A 41 2.30 -8.54 -10.94
CA ASN A 41 1.39 -9.53 -11.51
C ASN A 41 1.25 -10.77 -10.60
N GLY A 42 2.20 -11.01 -9.72
CA GLY A 42 2.19 -12.11 -8.78
C GLY A 42 3.41 -12.11 -7.89
N GLN A 43 3.32 -12.83 -6.77
CA GLN A 43 4.42 -12.97 -5.81
C GLN A 43 4.56 -14.42 -5.36
N PHE A 44 5.78 -14.79 -5.01
CA PHE A 44 6.07 -16.06 -4.36
C PHE A 44 7.13 -15.87 -3.27
N ALA A 45 7.09 -16.70 -2.26
CA ALA A 45 8.06 -16.68 -1.18
C ALA A 45 9.02 -17.86 -1.31
N VAL A 46 10.29 -17.63 -1.06
CA VAL A 46 11.34 -18.64 -1.04
C VAL A 46 12.02 -18.65 0.33
N THR A 47 12.45 -19.83 0.76
CA THR A 47 13.17 -19.99 2.04
C THR A 47 14.65 -19.62 1.93
N GLN A 48 15.18 -19.55 0.71
CA GLN A 48 16.58 -19.20 0.43
C GLN A 48 16.63 -18.29 -0.79
N THR A 49 17.63 -17.43 -0.84
CA THR A 49 17.87 -16.56 -1.99
C THR A 49 18.05 -17.39 -3.27
N LEU A 50 17.37 -16.98 -4.33
CA LEU A 50 17.50 -17.64 -5.63
C LEU A 50 18.94 -17.52 -6.15
N ASN A 51 19.48 -18.62 -6.65
CA ASN A 51 20.75 -18.61 -7.33
C ASN A 51 20.62 -17.96 -8.72
N LYS A 52 21.77 -17.59 -9.31
CA LYS A 52 21.79 -16.89 -10.59
C LYS A 52 21.13 -17.71 -11.71
N ASP A 53 21.44 -19.01 -11.80
CA ASP A 53 20.88 -19.89 -12.85
C ASP A 53 19.38 -19.98 -12.81
N THR A 54 18.77 -19.92 -11.61
CA THR A 54 17.31 -19.93 -11.46
C THR A 54 16.71 -18.60 -11.84
N LYS A 55 17.35 -17.47 -11.49
CA LYS A 55 16.93 -16.13 -11.91
C LYS A 55 16.96 -16.03 -13.44
N ASP A 56 18.07 -16.41 -14.07
CA ASP A 56 18.23 -16.37 -15.52
C ASP A 56 17.15 -17.20 -16.24
N LYS A 57 16.81 -18.40 -15.74
CA LYS A 57 15.74 -19.23 -16.28
C LYS A 57 14.36 -18.61 -16.18
N ILE A 58 14.09 -17.84 -15.12
CA ILE A 58 12.81 -17.14 -14.94
C ILE A 58 12.76 -15.92 -15.89
N GLU A 59 13.87 -15.21 -16.05
CA GLU A 59 13.97 -14.07 -16.97
C GLU A 59 13.85 -14.53 -18.43
N ASP A 60 14.37 -15.71 -18.80
CA ASP A 60 14.18 -16.35 -20.12
C ASP A 60 12.71 -16.62 -20.47
N LEU A 61 11.84 -16.71 -19.46
CA LEU A 61 10.37 -16.78 -19.63
C LEU A 61 9.71 -15.42 -19.84
N ASN A 62 10.49 -14.36 -20.05
CA ASN A 62 10.01 -12.98 -20.19
C ASN A 62 9.35 -12.43 -18.92
N LEU A 63 9.78 -12.91 -17.74
CA LEU A 63 9.33 -12.46 -16.43
C LEU A 63 10.41 -11.63 -15.75
N SER A 64 10.05 -10.45 -15.28
CA SER A 64 10.95 -9.59 -14.50
C SER A 64 10.81 -9.92 -13.01
N LEU A 65 11.95 -10.20 -12.35
CA LEU A 65 11.99 -10.51 -10.92
C LEU A 65 12.41 -9.28 -10.10
N TYR A 66 11.63 -9.00 -9.07
CA TYR A 66 11.92 -7.94 -8.10
C TYR A 66 11.94 -8.52 -6.68
N GLU A 67 13.07 -8.33 -6.00
CA GLU A 67 13.24 -8.82 -4.63
C GLU A 67 12.46 -7.94 -3.65
N ASN A 68 11.66 -8.59 -2.81
CA ASN A 68 10.87 -7.93 -1.78
C ASN A 68 11.37 -8.31 -0.39
N PHE A 69 12.14 -7.43 0.22
CA PHE A 69 12.64 -7.61 1.57
C PHE A 69 11.81 -6.84 2.59
N TYR A 70 11.53 -7.49 3.69
CA TYR A 70 11.00 -6.87 4.89
C TYR A 70 11.81 -7.28 6.12
N SER A 71 11.72 -6.50 7.16
CA SER A 71 12.30 -6.78 8.47
C SER A 71 11.19 -6.72 9.51
N GLU A 72 11.13 -7.71 10.38
CA GLU A 72 10.23 -7.69 11.54
C GLU A 72 10.93 -6.95 12.68
N GLN A 73 10.24 -5.96 13.25
CA GLN A 73 10.79 -5.08 14.27
C GLN A 73 9.79 -4.86 15.39
N ASP A 74 10.28 -4.91 16.64
CA ASP A 74 9.45 -4.68 17.81
C ASP A 74 9.27 -3.19 18.04
N VAL A 75 8.03 -2.78 18.21
CA VAL A 75 7.64 -1.43 18.68
C VAL A 75 7.58 -1.41 20.19
N ASN A 76 6.99 -2.45 20.78
CA ASN A 76 6.91 -2.71 22.22
C ASN A 76 6.79 -4.22 22.45
N ASP A 77 6.67 -4.65 23.72
CA ASP A 77 6.65 -6.07 24.10
C ASP A 77 5.50 -6.87 23.44
N ASP A 78 4.41 -6.21 23.03
CA ASP A 78 3.21 -6.84 22.48
C ASP A 78 2.99 -6.55 20.99
N THR A 79 3.82 -5.70 20.38
CA THR A 79 3.59 -5.22 19.02
C THR A 79 4.82 -5.35 18.14
N MET A 80 4.74 -6.24 17.17
CA MET A 80 5.73 -6.39 16.10
C MET A 80 5.17 -5.86 14.79
N VAL A 81 5.99 -5.13 14.05
CA VAL A 81 5.64 -4.56 12.74
C VAL A 81 6.58 -5.06 11.66
N ARG A 82 6.06 -5.21 10.44
CA ARG A 82 6.87 -5.47 9.24
C ARG A 82 7.23 -4.17 8.58
N VAL A 83 8.51 -3.94 8.46
CA VAL A 83 9.06 -2.74 7.83
C VAL A 83 9.64 -3.13 6.48
N TYR A 84 9.15 -2.52 5.42
CA TYR A 84 9.57 -2.78 4.05
C TYR A 84 10.58 -1.74 3.59
N LYS A 85 11.42 -2.13 2.65
CA LYS A 85 12.28 -1.18 1.94
C LYS A 85 11.46 -0.36 0.95
N THR A 86 11.74 0.93 0.86
CA THR A 86 11.14 1.80 -0.17
C THR A 86 11.43 1.25 -1.57
N ARG A 87 10.39 1.05 -2.37
CA ARG A 87 10.46 0.53 -3.73
C ARG A 87 10.34 1.65 -4.75
N LYS A 88 10.92 1.43 -5.93
CA LYS A 88 10.92 2.41 -7.03
C LYS A 88 10.33 1.88 -8.32
N ASP A 89 10.38 0.56 -8.51
CA ASP A 89 10.07 -0.05 -9.80
C ASP A 89 8.73 -0.79 -9.78
N VAL A 90 8.46 -1.55 -8.73
CA VAL A 90 7.24 -2.37 -8.60
C VAL A 90 6.67 -2.19 -7.20
N ASN A 91 5.34 -2.20 -7.10
CA ASN A 91 4.59 -1.94 -5.87
C ASN A 91 5.08 -0.65 -5.19
N ILE A 92 5.10 0.42 -5.95
CA ILE A 92 5.47 1.75 -5.46
C ILE A 92 4.46 2.15 -4.39
N GLN A 93 4.97 2.53 -3.21
CA GLN A 93 4.11 2.87 -2.08
C GLN A 93 3.35 4.17 -2.33
N SER A 94 2.04 4.11 -2.22
CA SER A 94 1.18 5.29 -2.21
C SER A 94 1.30 6.03 -0.88
N ILE A 95 1.49 7.34 -0.95
CA ILE A 95 1.58 8.22 0.23
C ILE A 95 0.24 8.90 0.42
N TYR A 96 -0.31 8.81 1.63
CA TYR A 96 -1.52 9.54 2.03
C TYR A 96 -1.20 10.94 2.51
N GLU A 97 -0.14 11.07 3.34
CA GLU A 97 0.27 12.33 3.91
C GLU A 97 1.79 12.37 4.11
N GLY A 98 2.41 13.54 3.91
CA GLY A 98 3.85 13.71 4.07
C GLY A 98 4.65 13.24 2.86
N ARG A 99 5.67 12.43 3.09
CA ARG A 99 6.57 11.92 2.04
C ARG A 99 7.15 10.55 2.36
N LEU A 100 7.72 9.89 1.36
CA LEU A 100 8.53 8.68 1.56
C LEU A 100 9.84 8.99 2.30
N PRO A 101 10.35 8.02 3.10
CA PRO A 101 11.66 8.12 3.74
C PRO A 101 12.78 8.30 2.71
N ASN A 102 13.66 9.26 2.95
CA ASN A 102 14.86 9.46 2.13
C ASN A 102 16.17 9.33 2.91
N LYS A 103 16.09 9.15 4.24
CA LYS A 103 17.21 8.92 5.15
C LYS A 103 17.00 7.65 5.96
N GLU A 104 18.06 7.04 6.45
CA GLU A 104 18.03 5.79 7.25
C GLU A 104 17.27 5.89 8.57
N ASN A 105 17.16 7.09 9.14
CA ASN A 105 16.44 7.34 10.39
C ASN A 105 15.03 7.89 10.17
N GLU A 106 14.46 7.70 9.00
CA GLU A 106 13.10 8.10 8.63
C GLU A 106 12.23 6.88 8.33
N ILE A 107 10.94 7.02 8.63
CA ILE A 107 9.92 6.00 8.38
C ILE A 107 8.62 6.65 7.91
N ALA A 108 7.92 5.98 7.01
CA ALA A 108 6.50 6.22 6.77
C ALA A 108 5.72 5.06 7.38
N LEU A 109 4.71 5.38 8.17
CA LEU A 109 3.88 4.39 8.85
C LEU A 109 2.67 4.03 8.00
N ASP A 110 2.15 2.83 8.20
CA ASP A 110 0.80 2.50 7.75
C ASP A 110 -0.20 3.47 8.38
N ARG A 111 -1.14 3.97 7.56
CA ARG A 111 -2.10 4.97 7.99
C ARG A 111 -2.95 4.51 9.18
N LEU A 112 -3.48 3.29 9.11
CA LEU A 112 -4.34 2.75 10.17
C LEU A 112 -3.55 2.50 11.46
N PHE A 113 -2.30 2.06 11.32
CA PHE A 113 -1.40 1.89 12.45
C PHE A 113 -1.08 3.24 13.14
N ALA A 114 -0.82 4.28 12.35
CA ALA A 114 -0.57 5.63 12.86
C ALA A 114 -1.79 6.20 13.58
N GLU A 115 -2.98 6.12 12.96
CA GLU A 115 -4.25 6.57 13.55
C GLU A 115 -4.58 5.84 14.87
N LYS A 116 -4.46 4.49 14.87
CA LYS A 116 -4.74 3.65 16.06
C LYS A 116 -3.83 3.98 17.24
N ASN A 117 -2.58 4.34 16.98
CA ASN A 117 -1.57 4.62 18.01
C ASN A 117 -1.36 6.13 18.23
N ASN A 118 -2.16 6.99 17.60
CA ASN A 118 -2.08 8.45 17.69
C ASN A 118 -0.73 9.05 17.27
N TYR A 119 -0.01 8.40 16.35
CA TYR A 119 1.21 8.93 15.77
C TYR A 119 0.92 10.00 14.72
N LYS A 120 1.74 11.06 14.73
CA LYS A 120 1.68 12.17 13.77
C LYS A 120 3.00 12.30 13.02
N ILE A 121 2.95 12.92 11.84
CA ILE A 121 4.15 13.28 11.09
C ILE A 121 4.99 14.24 11.94
N GLY A 122 6.27 13.91 12.06
CA GLY A 122 7.22 14.64 12.90
C GLY A 122 7.51 13.95 14.24
N ASP A 123 6.63 13.06 14.69
CA ASP A 123 6.86 12.25 15.89
C ASP A 123 8.00 11.24 15.69
N THR A 124 8.41 10.63 16.76
CA THR A 124 9.45 9.59 16.77
C THR A 124 8.86 8.28 17.28
N ILE A 125 9.06 7.22 16.53
CA ILE A 125 8.75 5.85 16.96
C ILE A 125 10.03 5.12 17.33
N LYS A 126 9.95 4.27 18.34
CA LYS A 126 11.07 3.41 18.76
C LYS A 126 10.91 2.04 18.11
N LEU A 127 11.87 1.66 17.27
CA LEU A 127 11.93 0.35 16.64
C LEU A 127 13.26 -0.31 17.00
N ASN A 128 13.22 -1.53 17.54
CA ASN A 128 14.42 -2.25 17.97
C ASN A 128 15.40 -1.37 18.77
N LYS A 129 14.89 -0.57 19.70
CA LYS A 129 15.65 0.37 20.57
C LYS A 129 16.25 1.58 19.83
N LYS A 130 15.98 1.78 18.54
CA LYS A 130 16.37 2.97 17.75
C LYS A 130 15.20 3.94 17.62
N ASN A 131 15.48 5.22 17.76
CA ASN A 131 14.48 6.27 17.54
C ASN A 131 14.47 6.64 16.05
N ILE A 132 13.31 6.53 15.43
CA ILE A 132 13.12 6.76 13.99
C ILE A 132 12.02 7.80 13.80
N LYS A 133 12.29 8.82 12.97
CA LYS A 133 11.38 9.94 12.74
C LYS A 133 10.31 9.55 11.72
N ILE A 134 9.06 9.83 12.04
CA ILE A 134 7.91 9.64 11.16
C ILE A 134 7.84 10.82 10.18
N VAL A 135 7.89 10.54 8.88
CA VAL A 135 7.92 11.57 7.81
C VAL A 135 6.72 11.50 6.87
N GLY A 136 5.91 10.46 7.01
CA GLY A 136 4.69 10.31 6.23
C GLY A 136 3.85 9.14 6.68
N THR A 137 2.66 9.04 6.09
CA THR A 137 1.79 7.87 6.20
C THR A 137 1.58 7.27 4.81
N ALA A 138 1.66 5.95 4.73
CA ALA A 138 1.61 5.18 3.50
C ALA A 138 0.67 3.99 3.63
N GLU A 139 0.55 3.19 2.59
CA GLU A 139 -0.21 1.93 2.61
C GLU A 139 0.46 0.85 3.47
N PHE A 140 1.80 0.88 3.58
CA PHE A 140 2.61 -0.03 4.40
C PHE A 140 3.66 0.75 5.18
N ILE A 141 4.21 0.12 6.23
CA ILE A 141 5.34 0.70 6.98
C ILE A 141 6.61 0.54 6.13
N VAL A 142 7.22 1.66 5.76
CA VAL A 142 8.39 1.69 4.88
C VAL A 142 9.51 2.55 5.44
N THR A 143 10.75 2.11 5.21
CA THR A 143 11.97 2.86 5.55
C THR A 143 12.98 2.76 4.41
N LYS A 144 13.96 3.65 4.43
CA LYS A 144 15.14 3.54 3.59
C LYS A 144 16.16 2.65 4.30
N LEU A 145 16.18 1.37 3.95
CA LEU A 145 17.24 0.43 4.31
C LEU A 145 18.47 0.63 3.43
#